data_1619b85463bbd5f55c89df4def7fd347
#
_entry.id   1619b85463bbd5f55c89df4def7fd347
#
_cell.length_a   1.000
_cell.length_b   1.000
_cell.length_c   1.000
_cell.angle_alpha   90.00
_cell.angle_beta   90.00
_cell.angle_gamma   90.00
#
_symmetry.space_group_name_H-M   'P 1'
#
loop_
_entity.id
_entity.type
_entity.pdbx_description
1 polymer ?
#
loop_
_entity_poly.entity_id
_entity_poly.type
_entity_poly.pdbx_seq_one_letter_code
_entity_poly.pdbx_strand_id
1 'polypeptide(L)'
;MKIDPQISIFVNGNSHLYQLRGVIYFGGQHFVARLVEQDSTVWYHDGIITGRNMIYEGQLESVDLKHCCDGKTPSALFYTRILHQS
;
A
#
# COMPACT_ATOMS: atom_id res chain seq x y z
N MET A 1 6.26 11.25 -6.94
CA MET A 1 6.70 10.07 -6.13
C MET A 1 6.34 8.79 -6.84
N LYS A 2 7.29 7.90 -6.92
CA LYS A 2 7.04 6.58 -7.50
C LYS A 2 6.77 5.57 -6.36
N ILE A 3 5.70 4.81 -6.48
CA ILE A 3 5.36 3.78 -5.50
C ILE A 3 5.63 2.43 -6.13
N ASP A 4 6.69 1.76 -5.66
CA ASP A 4 7.05 0.44 -6.18
C ASP A 4 6.32 -0.65 -5.39
N PRO A 5 5.71 -1.62 -6.08
CA PRO A 5 5.05 -2.72 -5.39
C PRO A 5 6.02 -3.66 -4.69
N GLN A 6 7.28 -3.64 -5.09
CA GLN A 6 8.30 -4.48 -4.50
C GLN A 6 9.62 -3.72 -4.52
N ILE A 7 10.34 -3.77 -3.39
CA ILE A 7 11.65 -3.13 -3.29
C ILE A 7 12.67 -4.12 -2.78
N SER A 8 13.95 -3.84 -3.08
CA SER A 8 15.07 -4.64 -2.61
C SER A 8 15.94 -3.75 -1.71
N ILE A 9 16.27 -4.26 -0.53
CA ILE A 9 17.13 -3.55 0.41
C ILE A 9 18.35 -4.42 0.68
N PHE A 10 19.54 -3.81 0.57
CA PHE A 10 20.81 -4.50 0.73
C PHE A 10 21.30 -4.29 2.16
N VAL A 11 21.44 -5.38 2.92
CA VAL A 11 21.85 -5.34 4.31
C VAL A 11 22.94 -6.39 4.52
N ASN A 12 24.09 -5.97 5.05
CA ASN A 12 25.22 -6.86 5.38
C ASN A 12 25.61 -7.77 4.22
N GLY A 13 25.67 -7.22 3.01
CA GLY A 13 26.06 -7.98 1.83
C GLY A 13 24.97 -8.85 1.23
N ASN A 14 23.77 -8.83 1.78
CA ASN A 14 22.65 -9.64 1.29
C ASN A 14 21.50 -8.75 0.87
N SER A 15 20.86 -9.13 -0.24
CA SER A 15 19.68 -8.44 -0.74
C SER A 15 18.42 -9.10 -0.20
N HIS A 16 17.52 -8.28 0.32
CA HIS A 16 16.23 -8.73 0.83
C HIS A 16 15.10 -8.07 0.08
N LEU A 17 14.11 -8.84 -0.27
CA LEU A 17 12.94 -8.34 -1.00
C LEU A 17 11.83 -7.98 -0.02
N TYR A 18 11.17 -6.86 -0.28
CA TYR A 18 10.03 -6.37 0.48
C TYR A 18 8.87 -6.08 -0.44
N GLN A 19 7.69 -6.46 -0.02
CA GLN A 19 6.46 -6.23 -0.77
C GLN A 19 5.63 -5.14 -0.13
N LEU A 20 5.05 -4.27 -0.96
CA LEU A 20 4.14 -3.22 -0.51
C LEU A 20 2.89 -3.85 0.11
N ARG A 21 2.55 -3.39 1.33
CA ARG A 21 1.40 -3.87 2.07
C ARG A 21 0.39 -2.79 2.38
N GLY A 22 0.80 -1.54 2.31
CA GLY A 22 -0.13 -0.47 2.59
C GLY A 22 0.39 0.88 2.18
N VAL A 23 -0.53 1.77 1.87
CA VAL A 23 -0.26 3.17 1.57
C VAL A 23 -1.22 4.00 2.39
N ILE A 24 -0.69 4.95 3.14
CA ILE A 24 -1.50 5.92 3.89
C ILE A 24 -1.52 7.22 3.11
N TYR A 25 -2.70 7.75 2.90
CA TYR A 25 -2.92 9.01 2.18
C TYR A 25 -3.43 10.06 3.13
N PHE A 26 -2.99 11.30 2.93
CA PHE A 26 -3.44 12.41 3.74
C PHE A 26 -3.81 13.60 2.85
N GLY A 27 -4.88 14.28 3.23
CA GLY A 27 -5.34 15.50 2.58
C GLY A 27 -6.67 15.90 3.17
N GLY A 28 -6.96 17.22 3.20
CA GLY A 28 -8.19 17.71 3.79
C GLY A 28 -8.33 17.38 5.26
N GLN A 29 -7.21 17.29 5.99
CA GLN A 29 -7.17 16.98 7.42
C GLN A 29 -7.72 15.57 7.74
N HIS A 30 -7.59 14.65 6.80
CA HIS A 30 -8.17 13.31 6.93
C HIS A 30 -7.22 12.28 6.33
N PHE A 31 -7.12 11.12 6.97
CA PHE A 31 -6.30 10.00 6.50
C PHE A 31 -7.19 8.89 5.95
N VAL A 32 -6.74 8.31 4.85
CA VAL A 32 -7.31 7.07 4.33
C VAL A 32 -6.18 6.12 4.00
N ALA A 33 -6.49 4.86 3.77
CA ALA A 33 -5.48 3.84 3.51
C ALA A 33 -5.91 2.92 2.38
N ARG A 34 -4.92 2.42 1.65
CA ARG A 34 -5.08 1.25 0.79
C ARG A 34 -4.24 0.14 1.35
N LEU A 35 -4.81 -1.05 1.44
CA LEU A 35 -4.14 -2.24 1.95
C LEU A 35 -3.95 -3.22 0.80
N VAL A 36 -2.79 -3.84 0.75
CA VAL A 36 -2.42 -4.77 -0.32
C VAL A 36 -2.19 -6.15 0.29
N GLU A 37 -2.97 -7.14 -0.16
CA GLU A 37 -2.82 -8.51 0.29
C GLU A 37 -1.72 -9.23 -0.48
N GLN A 38 -1.36 -10.43 -0.02
CA GLN A 38 -0.30 -11.22 -0.65
C GLN A 38 -0.59 -11.55 -2.12
N ASP A 39 -1.87 -11.71 -2.45
CA ASP A 39 -2.28 -11.99 -3.83
C ASP A 39 -2.44 -10.74 -4.67
N SER A 40 -1.95 -9.60 -4.17
CA SER A 40 -2.00 -8.29 -4.83
C SER A 40 -3.40 -7.68 -4.89
N THR A 41 -4.33 -8.17 -4.08
CA THR A 41 -5.66 -7.55 -3.96
C THR A 41 -5.54 -6.25 -3.17
N VAL A 42 -6.16 -5.19 -3.67
CA VAL A 42 -6.11 -3.87 -3.05
C VAL A 42 -7.47 -3.54 -2.44
N TRP A 43 -7.42 -3.10 -1.18
CA TRP A 43 -8.59 -2.71 -0.41
C TRP A 43 -8.45 -1.25 0.03
N TYR A 44 -9.55 -0.52 -0.03
CA TYR A 44 -9.61 0.86 0.43
C TYR A 44 -10.30 0.92 1.79
N HIS A 45 -9.72 1.68 2.70
CA HIS A 45 -10.27 1.87 4.03
C HIS A 45 -10.28 3.34 4.40
N ASP A 46 -11.45 3.82 4.79
CA ASP A 46 -11.65 5.16 5.35
C ASP A 46 -12.42 4.99 6.65
N GLY A 47 -11.76 5.24 7.77
CA GLY A 47 -12.34 4.99 9.09
C GLY A 47 -13.60 5.80 9.37
N ILE A 48 -13.79 6.93 8.69
CA ILE A 48 -14.97 7.75 8.88
C ILE A 48 -16.13 7.28 8.00
N ILE A 49 -15.85 7.02 6.72
CA ILE A 49 -16.89 6.72 5.73
C ILE A 49 -17.22 5.24 5.67
N THR A 50 -16.18 4.39 5.62
CA THR A 50 -16.39 2.95 5.46
C THR A 50 -16.52 2.23 6.79
N GLY A 51 -16.14 2.88 7.90
CA GLY A 51 -16.15 2.26 9.21
C GLY A 51 -15.22 1.07 9.28
N ARG A 52 -15.75 -0.09 9.66
CA ARG A 52 -14.98 -1.33 9.75
C ARG A 52 -14.88 -2.06 8.42
N ASN A 53 -15.66 -1.64 7.43
CA ASN A 53 -15.69 -2.31 6.15
C ASN A 53 -14.60 -1.77 5.24
N MET A 54 -14.00 -2.66 4.47
CA MET A 54 -13.05 -2.29 3.43
C MET A 54 -13.72 -2.43 2.07
N ILE A 55 -13.32 -1.58 1.15
CA ILE A 55 -13.86 -1.58 -0.20
C ILE A 55 -12.84 -2.21 -1.14
N TYR A 56 -13.25 -3.25 -1.85
CA TYR A 56 -12.40 -3.90 -2.84
C TYR A 56 -12.19 -2.97 -4.03
N GLU A 57 -10.93 -2.77 -4.41
CA GLU A 57 -10.58 -1.88 -5.52
C GLU A 57 -10.00 -2.60 -6.73
N GLY A 58 -9.64 -3.85 -6.61
CA GLY A 58 -9.07 -4.62 -7.71
C GLY A 58 -7.68 -5.13 -7.42
N GLN A 59 -6.94 -5.46 -8.48
CA GLN A 59 -5.57 -5.93 -8.38
C GLN A 59 -4.61 -4.74 -8.39
N LEU A 60 -3.47 -4.91 -7.75
CA LEU A 60 -2.47 -3.86 -7.58
C LEU A 60 -2.08 -3.20 -8.91
N GLU A 61 -1.93 -3.98 -9.96
CA GLU A 61 -1.50 -3.48 -11.26
C GLU A 61 -2.53 -2.59 -11.95
N SER A 62 -3.80 -2.65 -11.52
CA SER A 62 -4.86 -1.84 -12.12
C SER A 62 -5.29 -0.67 -11.24
N VAL A 63 -4.68 -0.51 -10.07
CA VAL A 63 -5.00 0.59 -9.14
C VAL A 63 -3.90 1.64 -9.19
N ASP A 64 -4.29 2.90 -9.35
CA ASP A 64 -3.35 4.01 -9.32
C ASP A 64 -3.06 4.41 -7.87
N LEU A 65 -1.94 3.95 -7.34
CA LEU A 65 -1.58 4.21 -5.95
C LEU A 65 -1.14 5.64 -5.69
N LYS A 66 -0.79 6.40 -6.73
CA LYS A 66 -0.32 7.78 -6.57
C LYS A 66 -1.45 8.74 -6.26
N HIS A 67 -2.66 8.39 -6.65
CA HIS A 67 -3.82 9.26 -6.52
C HIS A 67 -4.88 8.58 -5.67
N CYS A 68 -5.50 9.36 -4.82
CA CYS A 68 -6.60 8.92 -4.00
C CYS A 68 -7.70 9.97 -4.02
N CYS A 69 -8.83 9.66 -3.40
CA CYS A 69 -9.98 10.55 -3.38
C CYS A 69 -9.64 11.93 -2.80
N ASP A 70 -10.33 12.95 -3.27
CA ASP A 70 -10.24 14.33 -2.75
C ASP A 70 -8.83 14.89 -2.75
N GLY A 71 -8.01 14.49 -3.73
CA GLY A 71 -6.67 15.04 -3.88
C GLY A 71 -5.69 14.67 -2.79
N LYS A 72 -5.99 13.61 -2.01
CA LYS A 72 -5.06 13.13 -0.99
C LYS A 72 -3.81 12.55 -1.63
N THR A 73 -2.68 12.77 -0.97
CA THR A 73 -1.39 12.31 -1.47
C THR A 73 -0.81 11.23 -0.56
N PRO A 74 0.02 10.32 -1.12
CA PRO A 74 0.69 9.32 -0.31
C PRO A 74 1.60 9.97 0.74
N SER A 75 1.42 9.58 2.00
CA SER A 75 2.19 10.12 3.12
C SER A 75 3.10 9.09 3.76
N ALA A 76 2.72 7.81 3.70
CA ALA A 76 3.52 6.72 4.24
C ALA A 76 3.30 5.45 3.44
N LEU A 77 4.35 4.66 3.30
CA LEU A 77 4.32 3.37 2.63
C LEU A 77 4.76 2.30 3.61
N PHE A 78 4.07 1.17 3.60
CA PHE A 78 4.39 0.04 4.47
C PHE A 78 4.79 -1.16 3.61
N TYR A 79 5.92 -1.75 3.93
CA TYR A 79 6.44 -2.92 3.25
C TYR A 79 6.70 -4.02 4.27
N THR A 80 6.50 -5.26 3.87
CA THR A 80 6.89 -6.40 4.68
C THR A 80 7.88 -7.26 3.90
N ARG A 81 8.79 -7.89 4.63
CA ARG A 81 9.80 -8.74 4.03
C ARG A 81 9.17 -9.97 3.41
N ILE A 82 9.60 -10.31 2.21
CA ILE A 82 9.18 -11.53 1.54
C ILE A 82 10.08 -12.64 2.04
N LEU A 83 9.49 -13.65 2.66
CA LEU A 83 10.19 -14.82 3.13
C LEU A 83 10.03 -15.94 2.09
N HIS A 84 11.16 -16.44 1.63
CA HIS A 84 11.15 -17.59 0.75
C HIS A 84 11.06 -18.85 1.58
N GLN A 85 10.07 -19.66 1.27
CA GLN A 85 9.99 -21.00 1.82
C GLN A 85 10.62 -21.95 0.84
N SER A 86 11.67 -22.59 1.28
CA SER A 86 12.33 -23.62 0.48
C SER A 86 11.58 -24.93 0.59
#